data_555f5a67ee87ea2d13a142067f102642
#
_entry.id   555f5a67ee87ea2d13a142067f102642
#
_cell.length_a   1.000
_cell.length_b   1.000
_cell.length_c   1.000
_cell.angle_alpha   90.00
_cell.angle_beta   90.00
_cell.angle_gamma   90.00
#
_symmetry.space_group_name_H-M   'P 1'
#
loop_
_entity.id
_entity.type
_entity.pdbx_description
1 polymer ?
#
loop_
_entity_poly.entity_id
_entity_poly.type
_entity_poly.pdbx_seq_one_letter_code
_entity_poly.pdbx_strand_id
1 'polypeptide(L)'
;MAQNVVVIGSQWGDEGKGKIVDWLAEQSGGVVRFQGGHNAGHTLVVGGKKTILRLIPSGILHEKLDCFIGSGVVVSPEALLGEIDELIAAGVKNVEGRLKIAPTATLILPYHIALDQAREASKGDKKIGTTGRGIGPAYEDKVARRAVRVVDLFDDEKLAEKVRANVELYNVQLEHLHHAAPVSFDEIMAKINGFKARILPMIHDVARTLYEKNANGERLLFEGAQGTLLDIDYGTYPFVTSSNCSAGAAAAGAGVPPHMLQYVLGIVKAYTTRVGSGPFPTELFDEVGAGLAQRGNEFGSVTGRPRRCGWFDAAALKRSIQINGITGMCITKLDVMDGIEEIKICTGYEFEGKTIDILPFGADAVAKCKPVYETLPGWKESTFGVKEYDALPKNAKRYLKRIEEVCGAPVAIISTGPDRDETILLQHPFA
;
A
#
# COMPACT_ATOMS: atom_id res chain seq x y z
N MET A 1 13.38 22.97 10.10
CA MET A 1 13.07 21.56 10.43
C MET A 1 13.22 20.79 9.13
N ALA A 2 13.72 19.57 9.16
CA ALA A 2 13.79 18.72 7.97
C ALA A 2 12.37 18.43 7.46
N GLN A 3 12.17 18.45 6.13
CA GLN A 3 10.90 18.10 5.53
C GLN A 3 10.77 16.58 5.43
N ASN A 4 9.79 16.02 6.11
CA ASN A 4 9.46 14.60 6.01
C ASN A 4 8.45 14.36 4.88
N VAL A 5 8.49 13.18 4.28
CA VAL A 5 7.63 12.81 3.15
C VAL A 5 6.79 11.59 3.51
N VAL A 6 5.48 11.68 3.23
CA VAL A 6 4.54 10.55 3.30
C VAL A 6 4.21 10.11 1.89
N VAL A 7 4.51 8.87 1.54
CA VAL A 7 4.19 8.27 0.24
C VAL A 7 2.97 7.38 0.39
N ILE A 8 1.91 7.70 -0.32
CA ILE A 8 0.65 6.93 -0.30
C ILE A 8 0.21 6.52 -1.71
N GLY A 9 -0.56 5.45 -1.81
CA GLY A 9 -1.32 5.14 -3.02
C GLY A 9 -2.59 5.99 -3.07
N SER A 10 -2.86 6.59 -4.21
CA SER A 10 -3.98 7.51 -4.38
C SER A 10 -5.20 6.89 -5.06
N GLN A 11 -5.09 5.64 -5.52
CA GLN A 11 -6.14 4.89 -6.22
C GLN A 11 -6.50 3.61 -5.44
N TRP A 12 -6.71 2.48 -6.12
CA TRP A 12 -7.00 1.18 -5.49
C TRP A 12 -5.75 0.32 -5.25
N GLY A 13 -4.61 0.91 -4.94
CA GLY A 13 -3.35 0.20 -4.75
C GLY A 13 -2.64 -0.14 -6.07
N ASP A 14 -1.48 -0.79 -5.96
CA ASP A 14 -0.66 -1.21 -7.10
C ASP A 14 -0.19 -0.07 -8.03
N GLU A 15 -0.12 1.16 -7.51
CA GLU A 15 0.30 2.35 -8.27
C GLU A 15 1.82 2.39 -8.55
N GLY A 16 2.61 1.45 -8.01
CA GLY A 16 4.06 1.44 -8.20
C GLY A 16 4.85 2.20 -7.12
N LYS A 17 4.30 2.28 -5.90
CA LYS A 17 4.91 3.00 -4.76
C LYS A 17 6.33 2.56 -4.45
N GLY A 18 6.64 1.26 -4.51
CA GLY A 18 7.92 0.72 -4.10
C GLY A 18 9.11 1.38 -4.80
N LYS A 19 9.09 1.53 -6.13
CA LYS A 19 10.12 2.23 -6.91
C LYS A 19 10.40 3.64 -6.38
N ILE A 20 9.34 4.39 -6.12
CA ILE A 20 9.46 5.80 -5.71
C ILE A 20 9.94 5.93 -4.26
N VAL A 21 9.50 5.03 -3.38
CA VAL A 21 10.00 4.97 -2.00
C VAL A 21 11.49 4.61 -1.99
N ASP A 22 11.91 3.61 -2.76
CA ASP A 22 13.31 3.22 -2.89
C ASP A 22 14.17 4.38 -3.43
N TRP A 23 13.70 5.08 -4.47
CA TRP A 23 14.40 6.24 -5.01
C TRP A 23 14.53 7.39 -4.00
N LEU A 24 13.46 7.70 -3.24
CA LEU A 24 13.48 8.73 -2.21
C LEU A 24 14.30 8.31 -0.98
N ALA A 25 14.41 7.01 -0.71
CA ALA A 25 15.11 6.49 0.46
C ALA A 25 16.59 6.92 0.52
N GLU A 26 17.24 7.09 -0.62
CA GLU A 26 18.65 7.54 -0.69
C GLU A 26 18.89 8.88 0.03
N GLN A 27 17.86 9.72 0.15
CA GLN A 27 17.95 11.05 0.76
C GLN A 27 17.28 11.13 2.13
N SER A 28 16.87 9.97 2.68
CA SER A 28 16.23 9.89 3.98
C SER A 28 17.18 9.34 5.06
N GLY A 29 16.91 9.65 6.33
CA GLY A 29 17.55 9.06 7.50
C GLY A 29 16.86 7.79 8.01
N GLY A 30 15.74 7.39 7.38
CA GLY A 30 15.01 6.17 7.71
C GLY A 30 13.68 6.05 6.97
N VAL A 31 13.23 4.82 6.77
CA VAL A 31 11.96 4.50 6.09
C VAL A 31 11.02 3.77 7.05
N VAL A 32 9.76 4.23 7.12
CA VAL A 32 8.77 3.78 8.11
C VAL A 32 7.54 3.21 7.42
N ARG A 33 7.25 1.93 7.61
CA ARG A 33 5.93 1.33 7.30
C ARG A 33 4.99 1.63 8.46
N PHE A 34 3.88 2.27 8.20
CA PHE A 34 2.97 2.73 9.25
C PHE A 34 1.63 2.00 9.30
N GLN A 35 1.26 1.22 8.27
CA GLN A 35 0.00 0.48 8.23
C GLN A 35 0.08 -0.74 7.29
N GLY A 36 -0.99 -1.56 7.27
CA GLY A 36 -1.09 -2.76 6.45
C GLY A 36 -0.37 -3.95 7.10
N GLY A 37 -0.01 -4.91 6.28
CA GLY A 37 0.71 -6.11 6.66
C GLY A 37 1.39 -6.72 5.44
N HIS A 38 1.64 -8.03 5.47
CA HIS A 38 2.26 -8.75 4.36
C HIS A 38 1.32 -9.02 3.17
N ASN A 39 0.13 -8.40 3.16
CA ASN A 39 -0.75 -8.31 2.00
C ASN A 39 -0.28 -7.28 0.96
N ALA A 40 0.66 -6.40 1.29
CA ALA A 40 1.31 -5.53 0.33
C ALA A 40 2.34 -6.29 -0.53
N GLY A 41 2.68 -5.73 -1.69
CA GLY A 41 3.73 -6.25 -2.57
C GLY A 41 4.39 -5.09 -3.30
N HIS A 42 5.52 -4.60 -2.75
CA HIS A 42 6.30 -3.52 -3.32
C HIS A 42 7.41 -4.11 -4.20
N THR A 43 7.22 -4.03 -5.50
CA THR A 43 8.22 -4.49 -6.47
C THR A 43 9.24 -3.38 -6.70
N LEU A 44 10.50 -3.73 -6.55
CA LEU A 44 11.67 -2.87 -6.76
C LEU A 44 12.52 -3.48 -7.87
N VAL A 45 13.05 -2.63 -8.75
CA VAL A 45 14.04 -3.04 -9.76
C VAL A 45 15.26 -2.14 -9.57
N VAL A 46 16.36 -2.75 -9.14
CA VAL A 46 17.62 -2.05 -8.89
C VAL A 46 18.71 -2.74 -9.68
N GLY A 47 19.30 -2.03 -10.65
CA GLY A 47 20.33 -2.60 -11.52
C GLY A 47 19.87 -3.87 -12.24
N GLY A 48 18.64 -3.92 -12.70
CA GLY A 48 18.01 -5.06 -13.38
C GLY A 48 17.58 -6.21 -12.46
N LYS A 49 17.90 -6.19 -11.16
CA LYS A 49 17.49 -7.21 -10.20
C LYS A 49 16.16 -6.86 -9.58
N LYS A 50 15.17 -7.74 -9.72
CA LYS A 50 13.83 -7.58 -9.14
C LYS A 50 13.78 -8.12 -7.72
N THR A 51 13.28 -7.30 -6.77
CA THR A 51 13.01 -7.67 -5.38
C THR A 51 11.55 -7.33 -5.04
N ILE A 52 10.86 -8.19 -4.31
CA ILE A 52 9.46 -7.95 -3.88
C ILE A 52 9.43 -7.89 -2.36
N LEU A 53 9.12 -6.72 -1.80
CA LEU A 53 8.97 -6.52 -0.37
C LEU A 53 7.50 -6.54 0.04
N ARG A 54 7.20 -7.10 1.21
CA ARG A 54 5.83 -7.28 1.72
C ARG A 54 5.61 -6.53 3.03
N LEU A 55 6.43 -6.80 4.04
CA LEU A 55 6.39 -6.16 5.37
C LEU A 55 7.52 -5.16 5.56
N ILE A 56 8.71 -5.52 5.10
CA ILE A 56 9.92 -4.75 5.29
C ILE A 56 9.86 -3.47 4.46
N PRO A 57 10.20 -2.30 5.04
CA PRO A 57 10.25 -1.04 4.29
C PRO A 57 11.24 -1.08 3.13
N SER A 58 10.90 -0.39 2.02
CA SER A 58 11.69 -0.39 0.79
C SER A 58 13.12 0.14 0.96
N GLY A 59 13.37 0.95 1.98
CA GLY A 59 14.72 1.45 2.34
C GLY A 59 15.72 0.38 2.75
N ILE A 60 15.30 -0.86 2.99
CA ILE A 60 16.18 -1.96 3.42
C ILE A 60 17.28 -2.29 2.42
N LEU A 61 17.06 -1.98 1.13
CA LEU A 61 18.06 -2.19 0.08
C LEU A 61 19.24 -1.20 0.16
N HIS A 62 19.12 -0.12 0.94
CA HIS A 62 20.17 0.86 1.20
C HIS A 62 20.90 0.55 2.51
N GLU A 63 22.15 0.11 2.42
CA GLU A 63 22.94 -0.46 3.54
C GLU A 63 23.06 0.44 4.80
N LYS A 64 22.88 1.75 4.66
CA LYS A 64 23.06 2.72 5.75
C LYS A 64 21.75 3.17 6.41
N LEU A 65 20.59 2.70 5.91
CA LEU A 65 19.30 3.15 6.40
C LEU A 65 18.71 2.21 7.44
N ASP A 66 18.17 2.80 8.49
CA ASP A 66 17.26 2.10 9.40
C ASP A 66 15.86 2.00 8.78
N CYS A 67 15.24 0.87 8.99
CA CYS A 67 13.89 0.57 8.54
C CYS A 67 12.99 0.30 9.74
N PHE A 68 11.83 0.94 9.77
CA PHE A 68 10.93 0.89 10.91
C PHE A 68 9.58 0.28 10.55
N ILE A 69 9.10 -0.64 11.36
CA ILE A 69 7.74 -1.17 11.33
C ILE A 69 6.99 -0.52 12.49
N GLY A 70 6.05 0.36 12.18
CA GLY A 70 5.27 1.13 13.15
C GLY A 70 4.13 0.31 13.78
N SER A 71 3.54 0.88 14.83
CA SER A 71 2.43 0.29 15.61
C SER A 71 1.14 0.06 14.81
N GLY A 72 1.00 0.74 13.66
CA GLY A 72 -0.13 0.58 12.77
C GLY A 72 -0.07 -0.67 11.88
N VAL A 73 1.09 -1.32 11.79
CA VAL A 73 1.29 -2.54 11.00
C VAL A 73 0.83 -3.77 11.78
N VAL A 74 0.22 -4.73 11.08
CA VAL A 74 0.00 -6.08 11.61
C VAL A 74 1.08 -7.01 11.06
N VAL A 75 1.84 -7.63 11.96
CA VAL A 75 3.08 -8.35 11.66
C VAL A 75 2.86 -9.85 11.71
N SER A 76 3.04 -10.54 10.59
CA SER A 76 3.20 -11.99 10.57
C SER A 76 4.67 -12.33 10.80
N PRO A 77 5.04 -12.93 11.95
CA PRO A 77 6.44 -13.27 12.24
C PRO A 77 7.05 -14.22 11.20
N GLU A 78 6.29 -15.24 10.80
CA GLU A 78 6.73 -16.21 9.79
C GLU A 78 7.01 -15.53 8.44
N ALA A 79 6.10 -14.65 7.98
CA ALA A 79 6.27 -13.91 6.73
C ALA A 79 7.45 -12.92 6.81
N LEU A 80 7.63 -12.27 7.96
CA LEU A 80 8.72 -11.32 8.19
C LEU A 80 10.08 -12.03 8.15
N LEU A 81 10.22 -13.13 8.87
CA LEU A 81 11.48 -13.88 8.90
C LEU A 81 11.80 -14.51 7.55
N GLY A 82 10.80 -15.03 6.84
CA GLY A 82 10.96 -15.51 5.47
C GLY A 82 11.47 -14.41 4.53
N GLU A 83 10.91 -13.19 4.64
CA GLU A 83 11.34 -12.04 3.84
C GLU A 83 12.78 -11.58 4.21
N ILE A 84 13.14 -11.62 5.49
CA ILE A 84 14.52 -11.38 5.96
C ILE A 84 15.47 -12.40 5.34
N ASP A 85 15.14 -13.69 5.38
CA ASP A 85 15.98 -14.76 4.84
C ASP A 85 16.13 -14.64 3.31
N GLU A 86 15.05 -14.29 2.58
CA GLU A 86 15.10 -13.98 1.14
C GLU A 86 16.07 -12.82 0.85
N LEU A 87 16.06 -11.75 1.65
CA LEU A 87 16.94 -10.59 1.49
C LEU A 87 18.41 -10.93 1.80
N ILE A 88 18.67 -11.68 2.87
CA ILE A 88 20.02 -12.14 3.22
C ILE A 88 20.58 -13.02 2.11
N ALA A 89 19.80 -13.98 1.61
CA ALA A 89 20.18 -14.82 0.49
C ALA A 89 20.43 -14.03 -0.80
N ALA A 90 19.74 -12.90 -0.97
CA ALA A 90 19.95 -11.97 -2.08
C ALA A 90 21.19 -11.07 -1.91
N GLY A 91 21.91 -11.16 -0.78
CA GLY A 91 23.13 -10.41 -0.47
C GLY A 91 22.92 -9.08 0.24
N VAL A 92 21.70 -8.79 0.75
CA VAL A 92 21.44 -7.59 1.56
C VAL A 92 22.05 -7.78 2.94
N LYS A 93 22.89 -6.82 3.35
CA LYS A 93 23.68 -6.93 4.59
C LYS A 93 22.91 -6.39 5.79
N ASN A 94 23.15 -7.02 6.96
CA ASN A 94 22.69 -6.56 8.27
C ASN A 94 21.19 -6.22 8.31
N VAL A 95 20.33 -7.05 7.69
CA VAL A 95 18.88 -6.81 7.59
C VAL A 95 18.27 -6.71 8.99
N GLU A 96 18.51 -7.70 9.88
CA GLU A 96 17.95 -7.73 11.24
C GLU A 96 18.46 -6.56 12.10
N GLY A 97 19.74 -6.19 11.97
CA GLY A 97 20.33 -5.09 12.76
C GLY A 97 19.76 -3.70 12.40
N ARG A 98 19.26 -3.53 11.18
CA ARG A 98 18.68 -2.27 10.67
C ARG A 98 17.15 -2.23 10.75
N LEU A 99 16.50 -3.36 10.99
CA LEU A 99 15.05 -3.43 11.11
C LEU A 99 14.62 -3.21 12.57
N LYS A 100 13.75 -2.23 12.79
CA LYS A 100 13.21 -1.85 14.09
C LYS A 100 11.69 -2.04 14.09
N ILE A 101 11.16 -2.79 15.06
CA ILE A 101 9.73 -3.12 15.15
C ILE A 101 9.16 -2.47 16.41
N ALA A 102 8.05 -1.72 16.23
CA ALA A 102 7.37 -1.11 17.36
C ALA A 102 6.82 -2.18 18.32
N PRO A 103 7.03 -2.04 19.64
CA PRO A 103 6.57 -3.02 20.63
C PRO A 103 5.06 -3.20 20.65
N THR A 104 4.32 -2.20 20.22
CA THR A 104 2.85 -2.18 20.19
C THR A 104 2.24 -2.67 18.87
N ALA A 105 3.05 -3.07 17.89
CA ALA A 105 2.56 -3.71 16.67
C ALA A 105 1.86 -5.04 17.00
N THR A 106 0.76 -5.33 16.31
CA THR A 106 -0.05 -6.54 16.51
C THR A 106 0.54 -7.70 15.73
N LEU A 107 0.64 -8.87 16.37
CA LEU A 107 1.04 -10.11 15.69
C LEU A 107 -0.13 -10.76 14.95
N ILE A 108 0.13 -11.22 13.74
CA ILE A 108 -0.75 -12.16 13.04
C ILE A 108 -0.34 -13.56 13.44
N LEU A 109 -1.28 -14.30 14.05
CA LEU A 109 -1.08 -15.68 14.49
C LEU A 109 -1.97 -16.64 13.68
N PRO A 110 -1.74 -17.95 13.74
CA PRO A 110 -2.45 -18.93 12.90
C PRO A 110 -3.98 -18.87 12.97
N TYR A 111 -4.56 -18.56 14.12
CA TYR A 111 -6.01 -18.41 14.26
C TYR A 111 -6.58 -17.26 13.44
N HIS A 112 -5.83 -16.17 13.21
CA HIS A 112 -6.26 -15.08 12.33
C HIS A 112 -6.36 -15.54 10.88
N ILE A 113 -5.38 -16.32 10.43
CA ILE A 113 -5.33 -16.87 9.07
C ILE A 113 -6.48 -17.85 8.86
N ALA A 114 -6.68 -18.76 9.83
CA ALA A 114 -7.75 -19.75 9.78
C ALA A 114 -9.13 -19.07 9.68
N LEU A 115 -9.39 -18.04 10.48
CA LEU A 115 -10.67 -17.32 10.46
C LEU A 115 -10.87 -16.52 9.17
N ASP A 116 -9.82 -15.85 8.64
CA ASP A 116 -9.89 -15.10 7.36
C ASP A 116 -10.29 -16.04 6.22
N GLN A 117 -9.65 -17.20 6.14
CA GLN A 117 -9.94 -18.22 5.14
C GLN A 117 -11.35 -18.81 5.30
N ALA A 118 -11.76 -19.12 6.53
CA ALA A 118 -13.08 -19.67 6.83
C ALA A 118 -14.21 -18.68 6.49
N ARG A 119 -14.02 -17.39 6.84
CA ARG A 119 -14.96 -16.31 6.49
C ARG A 119 -15.13 -16.13 4.98
N GLU A 120 -14.04 -16.17 4.22
CA GLU A 120 -14.10 -16.08 2.76
C GLU A 120 -14.75 -17.33 2.15
N ALA A 121 -14.43 -18.52 2.64
CA ALA A 121 -15.00 -19.76 2.14
C ALA A 121 -16.53 -19.80 2.35
N SER A 122 -17.02 -19.36 3.51
CA SER A 122 -18.45 -19.38 3.85
C SER A 122 -19.30 -18.35 3.06
N LYS A 123 -18.69 -17.34 2.41
CA LYS A 123 -19.41 -16.30 1.64
C LYS A 123 -19.80 -16.71 0.23
N GLY A 124 -19.27 -17.81 -0.30
CA GLY A 124 -19.54 -18.24 -1.68
C GLY A 124 -19.26 -17.14 -2.70
N ASP A 125 -20.27 -16.74 -3.49
CA ASP A 125 -20.17 -15.70 -4.53
C ASP A 125 -20.08 -14.26 -3.95
N LYS A 126 -20.36 -14.07 -2.66
CA LYS A 126 -20.29 -12.77 -1.97
C LYS A 126 -18.92 -12.49 -1.35
N LYS A 127 -17.88 -13.15 -1.81
CA LYS A 127 -16.50 -12.94 -1.33
C LYS A 127 -16.06 -11.50 -1.50
N ILE A 128 -15.38 -10.96 -0.49
CA ILE A 128 -14.69 -9.68 -0.56
C ILE A 128 -13.44 -9.80 -1.44
N GLY A 129 -12.85 -10.99 -1.50
CA GLY A 129 -11.62 -11.27 -2.22
C GLY A 129 -10.38 -10.92 -1.39
N THR A 130 -10.41 -11.25 -0.09
CA THR A 130 -9.26 -11.06 0.81
C THR A 130 -8.05 -11.87 0.34
N THR A 131 -6.89 -11.58 0.91
CA THR A 131 -5.67 -12.36 0.62
C THR A 131 -5.59 -13.65 1.42
N GLY A 132 -6.53 -13.91 2.36
CA GLY A 132 -6.53 -15.07 3.25
C GLY A 132 -5.37 -15.12 4.24
N ARG A 133 -4.76 -13.97 4.55
CA ARG A 133 -3.53 -13.85 5.35
C ARG A 133 -3.76 -13.39 6.79
N GLY A 134 -5.01 -13.32 7.23
CA GLY A 134 -5.37 -12.95 8.59
C GLY A 134 -5.25 -11.46 8.91
N ILE A 135 -5.13 -10.60 7.90
CA ILE A 135 -4.98 -9.14 8.09
C ILE A 135 -6.21 -8.56 8.80
N GLY A 136 -7.41 -8.84 8.30
CA GLY A 136 -8.67 -8.35 8.87
C GLY A 136 -8.87 -8.79 10.32
N PRO A 137 -8.83 -10.07 10.63
CA PRO A 137 -8.94 -10.59 11.99
C PRO A 137 -7.90 -10.01 12.97
N ALA A 138 -6.66 -9.76 12.51
CA ALA A 138 -5.63 -9.14 13.36
C ALA A 138 -5.96 -7.67 13.69
N TYR A 139 -6.49 -6.89 12.75
CA TYR A 139 -7.00 -5.54 13.02
C TYR A 139 -8.24 -5.56 13.91
N GLU A 140 -9.14 -6.53 13.74
CA GLU A 140 -10.29 -6.76 14.62
C GLU A 140 -9.84 -6.96 16.06
N ASP A 141 -8.84 -7.82 16.30
CA ASP A 141 -8.29 -8.06 17.63
C ASP A 141 -7.61 -6.83 18.22
N LYS A 142 -6.91 -6.04 17.40
CA LYS A 142 -6.31 -4.79 17.84
C LYS A 142 -7.35 -3.82 18.40
N VAL A 143 -8.46 -3.62 17.68
CA VAL A 143 -9.54 -2.69 18.08
C VAL A 143 -10.34 -3.26 19.26
N ALA A 144 -10.56 -4.59 19.29
CA ALA A 144 -11.20 -5.29 20.40
C ALA A 144 -10.32 -5.36 21.69
N ARG A 145 -9.06 -4.92 21.62
CA ARG A 145 -8.09 -4.88 22.72
C ARG A 145 -7.70 -6.26 23.29
N ARG A 146 -7.78 -7.31 22.45
CA ARG A 146 -7.35 -8.68 22.78
C ARG A 146 -6.12 -9.13 21.96
N ALA A 147 -5.59 -8.27 21.11
CA ALA A 147 -4.45 -8.60 20.28
C ALA A 147 -3.21 -9.02 21.09
N VAL A 148 -2.52 -10.04 20.61
CA VAL A 148 -1.15 -10.32 21.00
C VAL A 148 -0.25 -9.33 20.28
N ARG A 149 0.54 -8.57 21.04
CA ARG A 149 1.46 -7.56 20.53
C ARG A 149 2.91 -8.04 20.57
N VAL A 150 3.76 -7.40 19.81
CA VAL A 150 5.18 -7.74 19.77
C VAL A 150 5.83 -7.68 21.16
N VAL A 151 5.43 -6.71 22.02
CA VAL A 151 5.91 -6.60 23.40
C VAL A 151 5.55 -7.79 24.29
N ASP A 152 4.46 -8.50 23.98
CA ASP A 152 4.05 -9.66 24.78
C ASP A 152 5.06 -10.82 24.67
N LEU A 153 5.94 -10.81 23.66
CA LEU A 153 7.02 -11.77 23.50
C LEU A 153 8.06 -11.72 24.64
N PHE A 154 8.09 -10.68 25.47
CA PHE A 154 8.99 -10.61 26.62
C PHE A 154 8.48 -11.35 27.88
N ASP A 155 7.20 -11.75 27.93
CA ASP A 155 6.56 -12.37 29.09
C ASP A 155 5.81 -13.63 28.64
N ASP A 156 6.42 -14.80 28.84
CA ASP A 156 5.90 -16.09 28.37
C ASP A 156 4.58 -16.47 29.03
N GLU A 157 4.38 -16.10 30.27
CA GLU A 157 3.19 -16.45 31.05
C GLU A 157 1.96 -15.68 30.54
N LYS A 158 2.09 -14.35 30.44
CA LYS A 158 1.05 -13.48 29.87
C LYS A 158 0.78 -13.75 28.39
N LEU A 159 1.82 -14.07 27.63
CA LEU A 159 1.70 -14.44 26.22
C LEU A 159 0.84 -15.70 26.08
N ALA A 160 1.15 -16.76 26.87
CA ALA A 160 0.41 -18.01 26.84
C ALA A 160 -1.05 -17.82 27.26
N GLU A 161 -1.32 -17.00 28.29
CA GLU A 161 -2.68 -16.63 28.72
C GLU A 161 -3.48 -15.97 27.59
N LYS A 162 -2.92 -14.94 26.95
CA LYS A 162 -3.56 -14.24 25.83
C LYS A 162 -3.82 -15.15 24.64
N VAL A 163 -2.82 -15.96 24.26
CA VAL A 163 -2.97 -16.90 23.14
C VAL A 163 -4.06 -17.91 23.42
N ARG A 164 -4.13 -18.46 24.65
CA ARG A 164 -5.16 -19.43 25.06
C ARG A 164 -6.56 -18.83 24.95
N ALA A 165 -6.78 -17.64 25.51
CA ALA A 165 -8.06 -16.95 25.46
C ALA A 165 -8.51 -16.67 24.00
N ASN A 166 -7.57 -16.29 23.15
CA ASN A 166 -7.87 -16.07 21.73
C ASN A 166 -8.17 -17.39 20.99
N VAL A 167 -7.40 -18.44 21.22
CA VAL A 167 -7.65 -19.77 20.63
C VAL A 167 -9.04 -20.27 20.98
N GLU A 168 -9.45 -20.17 22.24
CA GLU A 168 -10.80 -20.55 22.69
C GLU A 168 -11.88 -19.77 21.93
N LEU A 169 -11.74 -18.43 21.84
CA LEU A 169 -12.69 -17.57 21.14
C LEU A 169 -12.77 -17.89 19.64
N TYR A 170 -11.60 -18.07 19.01
CA TYR A 170 -11.53 -18.34 17.57
C TYR A 170 -12.05 -19.72 17.21
N ASN A 171 -11.78 -20.73 18.03
CA ASN A 171 -12.29 -22.08 17.81
C ASN A 171 -13.82 -22.15 17.89
N VAL A 172 -14.46 -21.38 18.78
CA VAL A 172 -15.93 -21.24 18.79
C VAL A 172 -16.44 -20.71 17.44
N GLN A 173 -15.77 -19.70 16.86
CA GLN A 173 -16.16 -19.16 15.56
C GLN A 173 -15.89 -20.15 14.41
N LEU A 174 -14.71 -20.77 14.40
CA LEU A 174 -14.32 -21.72 13.37
C LEU A 174 -15.29 -22.93 13.32
N GLU A 175 -15.54 -23.58 14.47
CA GLU A 175 -16.36 -24.79 14.55
C GLU A 175 -17.84 -24.50 14.36
N HIS A 176 -18.39 -23.54 15.11
CA HIS A 176 -19.84 -23.35 15.18
C HIS A 176 -20.41 -22.38 14.13
N LEU A 177 -19.63 -21.38 13.67
CA LEU A 177 -20.12 -20.42 12.66
C LEU A 177 -19.66 -20.76 11.23
N HIS A 178 -18.47 -21.33 11.10
CA HIS A 178 -17.88 -21.56 9.79
C HIS A 178 -17.69 -23.03 9.43
N HIS A 179 -17.97 -23.96 10.37
CA HIS A 179 -17.79 -25.40 10.19
C HIS A 179 -16.37 -25.76 9.69
N ALA A 180 -15.37 -25.04 10.21
CA ALA A 180 -13.97 -25.20 9.89
C ALA A 180 -13.23 -25.89 11.04
N ALA A 181 -12.07 -26.48 10.77
CA ALA A 181 -11.25 -27.13 11.78
C ALA A 181 -10.72 -26.12 12.83
N PRO A 182 -10.73 -26.49 14.12
CA PRO A 182 -10.14 -25.66 15.17
C PRO A 182 -8.62 -25.58 15.02
N VAL A 183 -8.03 -24.56 15.65
CA VAL A 183 -6.57 -24.41 15.74
C VAL A 183 -6.06 -24.89 17.11
N SER A 184 -4.83 -25.39 17.14
CA SER A 184 -4.19 -25.91 18.35
C SER A 184 -3.41 -24.82 19.07
N PHE A 185 -3.65 -24.69 20.38
CA PHE A 185 -2.85 -23.81 21.25
C PHE A 185 -1.37 -24.22 21.27
N ASP A 186 -1.10 -25.53 21.42
CA ASP A 186 0.28 -26.03 21.53
C ASP A 186 1.08 -25.81 20.24
N GLU A 187 0.46 -26.00 19.07
CA GLU A 187 1.08 -25.72 17.78
C GLU A 187 1.39 -24.22 17.60
N ILE A 188 0.50 -23.35 18.05
CA ILE A 188 0.70 -21.89 17.99
C ILE A 188 1.85 -21.48 18.91
N MET A 189 1.88 -21.99 20.16
CA MET A 189 2.97 -21.70 21.07
C MET A 189 4.30 -22.26 20.59
N ALA A 190 4.33 -23.45 19.99
CA ALA A 190 5.53 -24.00 19.37
C ALA A 190 6.09 -23.08 18.25
N LYS A 191 5.20 -22.55 17.39
CA LYS A 191 5.58 -21.57 16.36
C LYS A 191 6.13 -20.30 16.97
N ILE A 192 5.47 -19.74 18.00
CA ILE A 192 5.93 -18.54 18.69
C ILE A 192 7.34 -18.75 19.26
N ASN A 193 7.58 -19.86 19.94
CA ASN A 193 8.88 -20.21 20.49
C ASN A 193 9.95 -20.34 19.39
N GLY A 194 9.57 -20.83 18.20
CA GLY A 194 10.47 -20.97 17.06
C GLY A 194 10.96 -19.65 16.49
N PHE A 195 10.13 -18.60 16.47
CA PHE A 195 10.52 -17.29 15.89
C PHE A 195 10.96 -16.26 16.94
N LYS A 196 10.60 -16.42 18.21
CA LYS A 196 10.76 -15.43 19.28
C LYS A 196 12.20 -14.90 19.39
N ALA A 197 13.19 -15.79 19.42
CA ALA A 197 14.59 -15.42 19.61
C ALA A 197 15.13 -14.47 18.52
N ARG A 198 14.62 -14.57 17.27
CA ARG A 198 15.00 -13.69 16.18
C ARG A 198 14.26 -12.35 16.21
N ILE A 199 13.01 -12.32 16.69
CA ILE A 199 12.20 -11.09 16.73
C ILE A 199 12.60 -10.17 17.88
N LEU A 200 12.90 -10.70 19.07
CA LEU A 200 13.19 -9.93 20.27
C LEU A 200 14.27 -8.84 20.07
N PRO A 201 15.42 -9.08 19.39
CA PRO A 201 16.43 -8.05 19.19
C PRO A 201 16.00 -6.89 18.28
N MET A 202 14.96 -7.08 17.46
CA MET A 202 14.44 -6.06 16.55
C MET A 202 13.39 -5.14 17.22
N ILE A 203 12.98 -5.41 18.47
CA ILE A 203 11.96 -4.63 19.18
C ILE A 203 12.60 -3.34 19.69
N HIS A 204 12.08 -2.20 19.27
CA HIS A 204 12.58 -0.88 19.64
C HIS A 204 11.45 0.12 19.89
N ASP A 205 11.70 1.12 20.72
CA ASP A 205 10.82 2.29 20.83
C ASP A 205 10.91 3.13 19.56
N VAL A 206 10.17 2.69 18.55
CA VAL A 206 10.12 3.32 17.22
C VAL A 206 9.69 4.78 17.31
N ALA A 207 8.65 5.08 18.11
CA ALA A 207 8.12 6.43 18.23
C ALA A 207 9.17 7.41 18.75
N ARG A 208 9.89 7.03 19.80
CA ARG A 208 10.98 7.83 20.38
C ARG A 208 12.13 8.00 19.36
N THR A 209 12.55 6.92 18.72
CA THR A 209 13.64 6.96 17.75
C THR A 209 13.32 7.88 16.57
N LEU A 210 12.10 7.84 16.05
CA LEU A 210 11.67 8.72 14.95
C LEU A 210 11.61 10.19 15.39
N TYR A 211 11.14 10.44 16.61
CA TYR A 211 11.14 11.80 17.19
C TYR A 211 12.56 12.37 17.32
N GLU A 212 13.49 11.59 17.87
CA GLU A 212 14.89 11.97 18.04
C GLU A 212 15.59 12.21 16.69
N LYS A 213 15.39 11.31 15.70
CA LYS A 213 15.92 11.51 14.34
C LYS A 213 15.43 12.81 13.70
N ASN A 214 14.13 13.08 13.78
CA ASN A 214 13.57 14.33 13.25
C ASN A 214 14.09 15.58 13.99
N ALA A 215 14.25 15.52 15.32
CA ALA A 215 14.84 16.61 16.13
C ALA A 215 16.29 16.89 15.74
N ASN A 216 17.05 15.87 15.35
CA ASN A 216 18.41 15.97 14.84
C ASN A 216 18.49 16.44 13.38
N GLY A 217 17.36 16.76 12.74
CA GLY A 217 17.32 17.26 11.37
C GLY A 217 17.38 16.17 10.31
N GLU A 218 17.24 14.90 10.68
CA GLU A 218 17.12 13.81 9.71
C GLU A 218 15.74 13.82 9.03
N ARG A 219 15.73 13.57 7.72
CA ARG A 219 14.50 13.45 6.93
C ARG A 219 13.94 12.04 7.03
N LEU A 220 12.65 11.90 7.30
CA LEU A 220 11.98 10.60 7.41
C LEU A 220 11.06 10.38 6.22
N LEU A 221 11.01 9.14 5.74
CA LEU A 221 10.14 8.69 4.66
C LEU A 221 9.10 7.71 5.20
N PHE A 222 7.83 8.09 5.16
CA PHE A 222 6.71 7.26 5.61
C PHE A 222 6.12 6.53 4.41
N GLU A 223 6.23 5.21 4.40
CA GLU A 223 5.81 4.33 3.32
C GLU A 223 4.44 3.73 3.60
N GLY A 224 3.43 4.15 2.84
CA GLY A 224 2.10 3.56 2.86
C GLY A 224 1.99 2.28 2.04
N ALA A 225 1.00 1.48 2.36
CA ALA A 225 0.60 0.30 1.61
C ALA A 225 -0.82 0.45 1.08
N GLN A 226 -1.22 -0.36 0.12
CA GLN A 226 -2.52 -0.28 -0.58
C GLN A 226 -2.74 1.11 -1.22
N GLY A 227 -3.95 1.64 -1.18
CA GLY A 227 -4.29 2.94 -1.73
C GLY A 227 -5.52 3.55 -1.05
N THR A 228 -5.73 4.85 -1.22
CA THR A 228 -6.79 5.61 -0.54
C THR A 228 -8.19 5.04 -0.78
N LEU A 229 -8.47 4.53 -1.97
CA LEU A 229 -9.78 3.96 -2.30
C LEU A 229 -9.97 2.53 -1.75
N LEU A 230 -8.94 1.98 -1.08
CA LEU A 230 -8.99 0.75 -0.28
C LEU A 230 -8.97 1.03 1.23
N ASP A 231 -8.97 2.30 1.66
CA ASP A 231 -9.02 2.68 3.08
C ASP A 231 -10.30 2.17 3.74
N ILE A 232 -10.20 1.69 4.99
CA ILE A 232 -11.34 1.09 5.71
C ILE A 232 -12.51 2.07 5.90
N ASP A 233 -12.22 3.37 6.06
CA ASP A 233 -13.22 4.40 6.31
C ASP A 233 -13.66 5.13 5.03
N TYR A 234 -12.69 5.46 4.17
CA TYR A 234 -12.89 6.34 3.01
C TYR A 234 -12.89 5.62 1.66
N GLY A 235 -12.59 4.34 1.64
CA GLY A 235 -12.57 3.53 0.42
C GLY A 235 -13.96 3.05 0.00
N THR A 236 -13.97 2.16 -0.99
CA THR A 236 -15.19 1.53 -1.53
C THR A 236 -15.68 0.38 -0.63
N TYR A 237 -15.99 0.67 0.63
CA TYR A 237 -16.49 -0.30 1.62
C TYR A 237 -17.70 -1.06 1.09
N PRO A 238 -17.80 -2.42 1.21
CA PRO A 238 -16.92 -3.28 2.01
C PRO A 238 -15.69 -3.82 1.25
N PHE A 239 -15.46 -3.46 0.00
CA PHE A 239 -14.36 -3.93 -0.84
C PHE A 239 -13.09 -3.11 -0.60
N VAL A 240 -12.56 -3.19 0.62
CA VAL A 240 -11.44 -2.42 1.15
C VAL A 240 -10.48 -3.30 1.94
N THR A 241 -9.31 -2.78 2.31
CA THR A 241 -8.45 -3.40 3.33
C THR A 241 -8.94 -3.02 4.73
N SER A 242 -8.45 -3.69 5.75
CA SER A 242 -8.84 -3.44 7.16
C SER A 242 -7.99 -2.37 7.85
N SER A 243 -7.22 -1.60 7.10
CA SER A 243 -6.38 -0.52 7.64
C SER A 243 -6.72 0.83 7.04
N ASN A 244 -6.35 1.91 7.75
CA ASN A 244 -6.39 3.25 7.20
C ASN A 244 -5.18 3.46 6.30
N CYS A 245 -5.42 3.73 5.03
CA CYS A 245 -4.41 3.94 3.98
C CYS A 245 -4.12 5.42 3.73
N SER A 246 -4.81 6.32 4.45
CA SER A 246 -4.66 7.77 4.31
C SER A 246 -3.34 8.27 4.91
N ALA A 247 -2.86 9.44 4.46
CA ALA A 247 -1.64 10.07 4.96
C ALA A 247 -1.72 10.36 6.47
N GLY A 248 -2.89 10.73 6.98
CA GLY A 248 -3.11 10.96 8.42
C GLY A 248 -2.84 9.73 9.29
N ALA A 249 -3.00 8.53 8.75
CA ALA A 249 -2.70 7.29 9.45
C ALA A 249 -1.19 7.12 9.75
N ALA A 250 -0.31 7.81 9.03
CA ALA A 250 1.12 7.76 9.29
C ALA A 250 1.47 8.30 10.70
N ALA A 251 0.78 9.34 11.17
CA ALA A 251 0.99 9.87 12.51
C ALA A 251 0.68 8.82 13.59
N ALA A 252 -0.51 8.25 13.58
CA ALA A 252 -0.93 7.24 14.55
C ALA A 252 -0.17 5.92 14.39
N GLY A 253 0.07 5.50 13.15
CA GLY A 253 0.72 4.24 12.84
C GLY A 253 2.21 4.20 13.14
N ALA A 254 2.91 5.32 13.04
CA ALA A 254 4.32 5.45 13.39
C ALA A 254 4.55 5.98 14.82
N GLY A 255 3.53 6.59 15.45
CA GLY A 255 3.64 7.21 16.77
C GLY A 255 4.35 8.58 16.73
N VAL A 256 4.13 9.36 15.66
CA VAL A 256 4.72 10.70 15.51
C VAL A 256 3.64 11.78 15.49
N PRO A 257 3.95 13.02 15.90
CA PRO A 257 2.98 14.09 15.86
C PRO A 257 2.64 14.48 14.39
N PRO A 258 1.37 14.87 14.10
CA PRO A 258 0.92 15.17 12.74
C PRO A 258 1.73 16.25 12.00
N HIS A 259 2.28 17.24 12.72
CA HIS A 259 3.10 18.30 12.12
C HIS A 259 4.44 17.82 11.54
N MET A 260 4.84 16.57 11.85
CA MET A 260 6.00 15.93 11.22
C MET A 260 5.71 15.40 9.81
N LEU A 261 4.45 15.44 9.35
CA LEU A 261 4.03 14.96 8.03
C LEU A 261 3.85 16.14 7.07
N GLN A 262 4.97 16.76 6.66
CA GLN A 262 4.93 18.05 5.94
C GLN A 262 4.60 17.92 4.46
N TYR A 263 5.07 16.87 3.79
CA TYR A 263 4.83 16.65 2.36
C TYR A 263 4.14 15.32 2.13
N VAL A 264 3.02 15.33 1.42
CA VAL A 264 2.29 14.12 1.02
C VAL A 264 2.44 13.90 -0.46
N LEU A 265 3.18 12.86 -0.83
CA LEU A 265 3.35 12.42 -2.21
C LEU A 265 2.31 11.34 -2.54
N GLY A 266 1.36 11.69 -3.38
CA GLY A 266 0.36 10.77 -3.90
C GLY A 266 0.87 10.02 -5.13
N ILE A 267 1.02 8.70 -5.02
CA ILE A 267 1.38 7.88 -6.19
C ILE A 267 0.12 7.57 -6.98
N VAL A 268 0.15 7.88 -8.25
CA VAL A 268 -0.98 7.83 -9.18
C VAL A 268 -0.53 7.12 -10.45
N LYS A 269 -1.20 6.09 -10.86
CA LYS A 269 -0.96 5.44 -12.15
C LYS A 269 -1.59 6.28 -13.28
N ALA A 270 -0.94 6.39 -14.43
CA ALA A 270 -1.46 7.13 -15.59
C ALA A 270 -2.80 6.59 -16.15
N TYR A 271 -3.26 5.47 -15.66
CA TYR A 271 -4.58 4.87 -15.86
C TYR A 271 -5.05 4.29 -14.53
N THR A 272 -6.20 3.63 -14.48
CA THR A 272 -6.69 3.07 -13.22
C THR A 272 -6.67 1.55 -13.25
N THR A 273 -6.28 0.93 -12.13
CA THR A 273 -6.36 -0.52 -11.96
C THR A 273 -6.99 -0.88 -10.63
N ARG A 274 -7.66 -2.04 -10.58
CA ARG A 274 -8.23 -2.60 -9.36
C ARG A 274 -8.06 -4.11 -9.33
N VAL A 275 -7.74 -4.66 -8.16
CA VAL A 275 -7.75 -6.11 -7.89
C VAL A 275 -9.00 -6.47 -7.10
N GLY A 276 -9.59 -7.63 -7.42
CA GLY A 276 -10.73 -8.18 -6.69
C GLY A 276 -12.06 -7.53 -7.02
N SER A 277 -13.04 -7.78 -6.16
CA SER A 277 -14.42 -7.36 -6.33
C SER A 277 -14.63 -5.88 -6.02
N GLY A 278 -15.84 -5.40 -6.27
CA GLY A 278 -16.27 -4.04 -6.00
C GLY A 278 -16.37 -3.16 -7.24
N PRO A 279 -17.01 -1.98 -7.12
CA PRO A 279 -17.31 -1.10 -8.25
C PRO A 279 -16.04 -0.47 -8.82
N PHE A 280 -16.02 -0.29 -10.14
CA PHE A 280 -14.94 0.33 -10.88
C PHE A 280 -15.54 1.12 -12.05
N PRO A 281 -15.95 2.39 -11.88
CA PRO A 281 -16.71 3.14 -12.87
C PRO A 281 -16.05 3.27 -14.23
N THR A 282 -14.72 3.39 -14.27
CA THR A 282 -13.95 3.60 -15.51
C THR A 282 -13.38 2.30 -16.10
N GLU A 283 -13.82 1.13 -15.63
CA GLU A 283 -13.35 -0.17 -16.12
C GLU A 283 -13.59 -0.36 -17.61
N LEU A 284 -12.62 -0.98 -18.28
CA LEU A 284 -12.63 -1.25 -19.71
C LEU A 284 -12.70 -2.76 -19.99
N PHE A 285 -13.59 -3.13 -20.90
CA PHE A 285 -13.80 -4.52 -21.34
C PHE A 285 -13.46 -4.71 -22.83
N ASP A 286 -12.79 -3.72 -23.43
CA ASP A 286 -12.42 -3.64 -24.84
C ASP A 286 -10.93 -3.93 -25.07
N GLU A 287 -10.48 -3.76 -26.32
CA GLU A 287 -9.10 -3.96 -26.73
C GLU A 287 -8.13 -2.97 -26.02
N VAL A 288 -8.61 -1.76 -25.69
CA VAL A 288 -7.80 -0.79 -24.95
C VAL A 288 -7.51 -1.30 -23.54
N GLY A 289 -8.54 -1.80 -22.84
CA GLY A 289 -8.38 -2.41 -21.52
C GLY A 289 -7.43 -3.61 -21.52
N ALA A 290 -7.58 -4.50 -22.51
CA ALA A 290 -6.68 -5.63 -22.71
C ALA A 290 -5.24 -5.18 -23.02
N GLY A 291 -5.07 -4.16 -23.83
CA GLY A 291 -3.77 -3.56 -24.16
C GLY A 291 -3.08 -2.95 -22.93
N LEU A 292 -3.82 -2.22 -22.09
CA LEU A 292 -3.30 -1.68 -20.81
C LEU A 292 -2.83 -2.82 -19.89
N ALA A 293 -3.64 -3.88 -19.75
CA ALA A 293 -3.29 -5.03 -18.91
C ALA A 293 -2.01 -5.73 -19.39
N GLN A 294 -1.87 -5.93 -20.69
CA GLN A 294 -0.70 -6.59 -21.29
C GLN A 294 0.56 -5.74 -21.20
N ARG A 295 0.53 -4.49 -21.70
CA ARG A 295 1.70 -3.58 -21.68
C ARG A 295 2.11 -3.24 -20.25
N GLY A 296 1.12 -3.04 -19.37
CA GLY A 296 1.33 -2.74 -17.96
C GLY A 296 1.77 -3.95 -17.14
N ASN A 297 1.73 -5.17 -17.69
CA ASN A 297 1.93 -6.42 -16.93
C ASN A 297 1.10 -6.42 -15.65
N GLU A 298 -0.22 -6.20 -15.81
CA GLU A 298 -1.13 -5.93 -14.71
C GLU A 298 -1.57 -7.23 -14.00
N PHE A 299 -0.63 -7.80 -13.25
CA PHE A 299 -0.83 -8.94 -12.36
C PHE A 299 -0.32 -8.60 -10.96
N GLY A 300 -1.02 -9.09 -9.94
CA GLY A 300 -0.63 -8.91 -8.55
C GLY A 300 0.74 -9.56 -8.27
N SER A 301 1.72 -8.78 -7.82
CA SER A 301 3.09 -9.25 -7.58
C SER A 301 3.20 -10.36 -6.53
N VAL A 302 2.22 -10.48 -5.64
CA VAL A 302 2.19 -11.46 -4.54
C VAL A 302 1.18 -12.58 -4.80
N THR A 303 0.03 -12.27 -5.38
CA THR A 303 -1.07 -13.23 -5.57
C THR A 303 -1.21 -13.73 -7.00
N GLY A 304 -0.51 -13.12 -7.96
CA GLY A 304 -0.65 -13.43 -9.40
C GLY A 304 -2.03 -13.10 -9.99
N ARG A 305 -2.97 -12.56 -9.22
CA ARG A 305 -4.33 -12.24 -9.71
C ARG A 305 -4.27 -11.14 -10.77
N PRO A 306 -5.04 -11.25 -11.87
CA PRO A 306 -5.13 -10.20 -12.87
C PRO A 306 -5.75 -8.94 -12.26
N ARG A 307 -5.25 -7.79 -12.68
CA ARG A 307 -5.83 -6.48 -12.36
C ARG A 307 -6.80 -6.07 -13.45
N ARG A 308 -7.97 -5.62 -13.05
CA ARG A 308 -8.94 -4.94 -13.90
C ARG A 308 -8.36 -3.58 -14.28
N CYS A 309 -8.49 -3.18 -15.55
CA CYS A 309 -7.92 -1.93 -16.07
C CYS A 309 -9.03 -0.98 -16.52
N GLY A 310 -8.80 0.31 -16.39
CA GLY A 310 -9.75 1.36 -16.78
C GLY A 310 -9.06 2.69 -17.08
N TRP A 311 -9.83 3.62 -17.65
CA TRP A 311 -9.35 4.97 -17.89
C TRP A 311 -9.00 5.69 -16.59
N PHE A 312 -8.16 6.71 -16.71
CA PHE A 312 -7.79 7.58 -15.59
C PHE A 312 -9.04 8.23 -14.98
N ASP A 313 -9.20 8.09 -13.66
CA ASP A 313 -10.35 8.57 -12.93
C ASP A 313 -9.97 9.80 -12.07
N ALA A 314 -10.10 10.99 -12.67
CA ALA A 314 -9.76 12.23 -12.00
C ALA A 314 -10.77 12.58 -10.89
N ALA A 315 -12.03 12.20 -11.04
CA ALA A 315 -13.05 12.45 -10.01
C ALA A 315 -12.81 11.60 -8.75
N ALA A 316 -12.37 10.35 -8.91
CA ALA A 316 -11.90 9.54 -7.79
C ALA A 316 -10.62 10.10 -7.16
N LEU A 317 -9.69 10.57 -7.99
CA LEU A 317 -8.42 11.15 -7.51
C LEU A 317 -8.63 12.47 -6.74
N LYS A 318 -9.58 13.31 -7.13
CA LYS A 318 -9.98 14.49 -6.34
C LYS A 318 -10.37 14.12 -4.91
N ARG A 319 -11.13 13.03 -4.73
CA ARG A 319 -11.47 12.52 -3.40
C ARG A 319 -10.22 12.15 -2.61
N SER A 320 -9.30 11.44 -3.24
CA SER A 320 -8.04 11.06 -2.61
C SER A 320 -7.18 12.28 -2.23
N ILE A 321 -7.12 13.30 -3.10
CA ILE A 321 -6.38 14.54 -2.83
C ILE A 321 -6.96 15.26 -1.61
N GLN A 322 -8.29 15.38 -1.52
CA GLN A 322 -8.96 16.04 -0.39
C GLN A 322 -8.72 15.33 0.94
N ILE A 323 -8.81 13.98 0.96
CA ILE A 323 -8.66 13.18 2.18
C ILE A 323 -7.23 13.26 2.70
N ASN A 324 -6.26 13.26 1.79
CA ASN A 324 -4.85 13.12 2.15
C ASN A 324 -4.08 14.45 2.22
N GLY A 325 -4.63 15.54 1.68
CA GLY A 325 -3.89 16.77 1.52
C GLY A 325 -2.67 16.60 0.61
N ILE A 326 -2.83 15.90 -0.53
CA ILE A 326 -1.72 15.59 -1.45
C ILE A 326 -1.04 16.88 -1.89
N THR A 327 0.25 17.01 -1.58
CA THR A 327 1.08 18.18 -1.91
C THR A 327 1.63 18.09 -3.34
N GLY A 328 1.93 16.88 -3.78
CA GLY A 328 2.38 16.61 -5.15
C GLY A 328 2.02 15.19 -5.57
N MET A 329 1.83 15.00 -6.88
CA MET A 329 1.54 13.71 -7.48
C MET A 329 2.79 13.11 -8.12
N CYS A 330 2.95 11.80 -8.00
CA CYS A 330 3.88 11.03 -8.83
C CYS A 330 3.07 10.21 -9.83
N ILE A 331 3.16 10.55 -11.11
CA ILE A 331 2.48 9.80 -12.16
C ILE A 331 3.37 8.64 -12.59
N THR A 332 2.85 7.41 -12.47
CA THR A 332 3.57 6.18 -12.82
C THR A 332 3.01 5.52 -14.07
N LYS A 333 3.82 4.69 -14.71
CA LYS A 333 3.41 3.89 -15.88
C LYS A 333 2.89 4.73 -17.05
N LEU A 334 3.49 5.91 -17.28
CA LEU A 334 3.15 6.75 -18.43
C LEU A 334 3.44 6.01 -19.76
N ASP A 335 4.52 5.24 -19.80
CA ASP A 335 4.96 4.39 -20.91
C ASP A 335 3.92 3.36 -21.36
N VAL A 336 3.07 2.92 -20.48
CA VAL A 336 1.98 1.97 -20.80
C VAL A 336 0.91 2.59 -21.71
N MET A 337 0.81 3.92 -21.70
CA MET A 337 -0.14 4.69 -22.54
C MET A 337 0.36 4.93 -23.96
N ASP A 338 1.64 4.62 -24.26
CA ASP A 338 2.23 4.80 -25.60
C ASP A 338 1.44 4.03 -26.66
N GLY A 339 1.25 4.66 -27.83
CA GLY A 339 0.56 4.08 -28.98
C GLY A 339 -0.98 4.11 -28.90
N ILE A 340 -1.58 4.66 -27.86
CA ILE A 340 -3.03 4.85 -27.77
C ILE A 340 -3.40 6.12 -28.56
N GLU A 341 -4.34 6.02 -29.50
CA GLU A 341 -4.74 7.15 -30.37
C GLU A 341 -5.60 8.19 -29.63
N GLU A 342 -6.57 7.72 -28.85
CA GLU A 342 -7.44 8.56 -28.02
C GLU A 342 -7.39 8.11 -26.56
N ILE A 343 -7.11 9.04 -25.66
CA ILE A 343 -7.03 8.81 -24.22
C ILE A 343 -8.20 9.54 -23.54
N LYS A 344 -8.86 8.89 -22.61
CA LYS A 344 -9.98 9.47 -21.87
C LYS A 344 -9.62 9.71 -20.40
N ILE A 345 -10.06 10.86 -19.89
CA ILE A 345 -10.02 11.22 -18.46
C ILE A 345 -11.45 11.29 -17.97
N CYS A 346 -11.80 10.53 -16.93
CA CYS A 346 -13.07 10.67 -16.24
C CYS A 346 -13.02 11.91 -15.34
N THR A 347 -13.75 12.95 -15.72
CA THR A 347 -13.78 14.24 -15.01
C THR A 347 -14.93 14.35 -14.01
N GLY A 348 -15.88 13.42 -14.05
CA GLY A 348 -17.04 13.37 -13.18
C GLY A 348 -17.92 12.15 -13.46
N TYR A 349 -19.06 12.09 -12.81
CA TYR A 349 -20.03 10.99 -12.99
C TYR A 349 -21.45 11.54 -13.12
N GLU A 350 -22.24 10.88 -13.98
CA GLU A 350 -23.70 10.96 -13.85
C GLU A 350 -24.12 10.05 -12.69
N PHE A 351 -24.73 10.65 -11.68
CA PHE A 351 -25.17 9.97 -10.47
C PHE A 351 -26.52 10.52 -10.03
N GLU A 352 -27.55 9.65 -9.94
CA GLU A 352 -28.90 9.99 -9.51
C GLU A 352 -29.50 11.25 -10.21
N GLY A 353 -29.28 11.35 -11.52
CA GLY A 353 -29.80 12.44 -12.37
C GLY A 353 -29.03 13.75 -12.27
N LYS A 354 -27.87 13.75 -11.63
CA LYS A 354 -26.96 14.91 -11.52
C LYS A 354 -25.56 14.55 -11.98
N THR A 355 -24.84 15.53 -12.49
CA THR A 355 -23.41 15.40 -12.72
C THR A 355 -22.67 15.81 -11.44
N ILE A 356 -21.81 14.91 -10.95
CA ILE A 356 -20.92 15.16 -9.81
C ILE A 356 -19.47 15.05 -10.27
N ASP A 357 -18.57 15.84 -9.68
CA ASP A 357 -17.15 15.91 -10.07
C ASP A 357 -16.22 15.24 -9.06
N ILE A 358 -16.78 14.49 -8.13
CA ILE A 358 -16.06 13.78 -7.08
C ILE A 358 -16.71 12.41 -6.80
N LEU A 359 -15.90 11.39 -6.47
CA LEU A 359 -16.39 10.04 -6.16
C LEU A 359 -17.27 10.06 -4.89
N PRO A 360 -18.50 9.50 -4.90
CA PRO A 360 -19.32 9.35 -3.70
C PRO A 360 -18.74 8.27 -2.76
N PHE A 361 -19.24 8.24 -1.52
CA PHE A 361 -18.84 7.21 -0.55
C PHE A 361 -19.67 5.93 -0.67
N GLY A 362 -19.01 4.79 -0.43
CA GLY A 362 -19.61 3.48 -0.38
C GLY A 362 -19.76 2.80 -1.73
N ALA A 363 -19.62 1.47 -1.74
CA ALA A 363 -19.63 0.68 -2.98
C ALA A 363 -20.94 0.81 -3.76
N ASP A 364 -22.09 0.84 -3.08
CA ASP A 364 -23.40 0.91 -3.73
C ASP A 364 -23.61 2.23 -4.49
N ALA A 365 -23.14 3.34 -3.93
CA ALA A 365 -23.21 4.63 -4.61
C ALA A 365 -22.23 4.67 -5.79
N VAL A 366 -21.00 4.19 -5.60
CA VAL A 366 -19.99 4.13 -6.67
C VAL A 366 -20.44 3.21 -7.82
N ALA A 367 -21.14 2.11 -7.53
CA ALA A 367 -21.66 1.22 -8.56
C ALA A 367 -22.72 1.87 -9.46
N LYS A 368 -23.40 2.92 -9.00
CA LYS A 368 -24.38 3.69 -9.79
C LYS A 368 -23.73 4.79 -10.63
N CYS A 369 -22.46 5.09 -10.43
CA CYS A 369 -21.75 6.15 -11.15
C CYS A 369 -21.52 5.74 -12.61
N LYS A 370 -21.94 6.61 -13.54
CA LYS A 370 -21.61 6.50 -14.96
C LYS A 370 -20.55 7.54 -15.29
N PRO A 371 -19.36 7.16 -15.76
CA PRO A 371 -18.27 8.08 -15.98
C PRO A 371 -18.57 9.10 -17.09
N VAL A 372 -18.24 10.35 -16.85
CA VAL A 372 -18.26 11.44 -17.82
C VAL A 372 -16.81 11.66 -18.26
N TYR A 373 -16.55 11.49 -19.55
CA TYR A 373 -15.21 11.52 -20.10
C TYR A 373 -14.91 12.80 -20.88
N GLU A 374 -13.70 13.31 -20.71
CA GLU A 374 -13.03 14.19 -21.65
C GLU A 374 -12.07 13.33 -22.49
N THR A 375 -12.06 13.54 -23.82
CA THR A 375 -11.18 12.82 -24.74
C THR A 375 -10.03 13.72 -25.15
N LEU A 376 -8.82 13.20 -25.08
CA LEU A 376 -7.58 13.85 -25.48
C LEU A 376 -6.89 13.02 -26.58
N PRO A 377 -6.15 13.65 -27.50
CA PRO A 377 -5.32 12.92 -28.43
C PRO A 377 -4.19 12.23 -27.68
N GLY A 378 -3.95 10.96 -27.99
CA GLY A 378 -2.81 10.20 -27.50
C GLY A 378 -1.52 10.54 -28.23
N TRP A 379 -0.51 9.71 -28.05
CA TRP A 379 0.81 9.86 -28.68
C TRP A 379 1.33 8.51 -29.17
N LYS A 380 2.15 8.56 -30.24
CA LYS A 380 2.73 7.36 -30.86
C LYS A 380 4.18 7.13 -30.47
N GLU A 381 4.87 8.20 -30.08
CA GLU A 381 6.26 8.16 -29.66
C GLU A 381 6.41 7.45 -28.33
N SER A 382 7.53 6.75 -28.11
CA SER A 382 7.78 6.09 -26.84
C SER A 382 8.14 7.10 -25.75
N THR A 383 7.50 6.95 -24.59
CA THR A 383 7.88 7.67 -23.36
C THR A 383 8.76 6.80 -22.45
N PHE A 384 8.97 5.52 -22.81
CA PHE A 384 9.77 4.60 -22.01
C PHE A 384 11.23 5.09 -21.84
N GLY A 385 11.68 5.19 -20.60
CA GLY A 385 13.04 5.57 -20.25
C GLY A 385 13.37 7.06 -20.46
N VAL A 386 12.41 7.91 -20.82
CA VAL A 386 12.61 9.36 -20.93
C VAL A 386 12.91 9.94 -19.55
N LYS A 387 13.99 10.73 -19.43
CA LYS A 387 14.48 11.31 -18.16
C LYS A 387 14.28 12.83 -18.06
N GLU A 388 13.95 13.49 -19.16
CA GLU A 388 13.77 14.94 -19.23
C GLU A 388 12.34 15.27 -19.67
N TYR A 389 11.69 16.21 -18.97
CA TYR A 389 10.30 16.60 -19.26
C TYR A 389 10.12 17.11 -20.69
N ASP A 390 11.09 17.88 -21.18
CA ASP A 390 11.02 18.48 -22.52
C ASP A 390 11.10 17.45 -23.64
N ALA A 391 11.71 16.29 -23.37
CA ALA A 391 11.80 15.18 -24.31
C ALA A 391 10.50 14.37 -24.44
N LEU A 392 9.52 14.56 -23.54
CA LEU A 392 8.22 13.92 -23.64
C LEU A 392 7.44 14.39 -24.87
N PRO A 393 6.65 13.52 -25.53
CA PRO A 393 5.72 13.89 -26.60
C PRO A 393 4.79 15.03 -26.19
N LYS A 394 4.45 15.90 -27.13
CA LYS A 394 3.57 17.05 -26.87
C LYS A 394 2.23 16.65 -26.24
N ASN A 395 1.64 15.56 -26.73
CA ASN A 395 0.35 15.09 -26.22
C ASN A 395 0.50 14.43 -24.84
N ALA A 396 1.62 13.76 -24.53
CA ALA A 396 1.90 13.26 -23.19
C ALA A 396 2.01 14.42 -22.17
N LYS A 397 2.71 15.50 -22.52
CA LYS A 397 2.77 16.73 -21.71
C LYS A 397 1.38 17.34 -21.51
N ARG A 398 0.56 17.38 -22.58
CA ARG A 398 -0.83 17.88 -22.50
C ARG A 398 -1.69 17.01 -21.56
N TYR A 399 -1.53 15.69 -21.62
CA TYR A 399 -2.22 14.76 -20.73
C TYR A 399 -1.86 14.99 -19.26
N LEU A 400 -0.57 15.08 -18.95
CA LEU A 400 -0.08 15.35 -17.60
C LEU A 400 -0.59 16.69 -17.06
N LYS A 401 -0.53 17.74 -17.90
CA LYS A 401 -1.04 19.06 -17.54
C LYS A 401 -2.54 19.04 -17.28
N ARG A 402 -3.30 18.30 -18.09
CA ARG A 402 -4.75 18.18 -17.90
C ARG A 402 -5.10 17.46 -16.61
N ILE A 403 -4.32 16.45 -16.22
CA ILE A 403 -4.45 15.79 -14.90
C ILE A 403 -4.28 16.82 -13.78
N GLU A 404 -3.23 17.65 -13.81
CA GLU A 404 -3.02 18.71 -12.81
C GLU A 404 -4.23 19.65 -12.70
N GLU A 405 -4.70 20.15 -13.86
CA GLU A 405 -5.81 21.11 -13.93
C GLU A 405 -7.11 20.51 -13.36
N VAL A 406 -7.44 19.27 -13.72
CA VAL A 406 -8.68 18.63 -13.27
C VAL A 406 -8.59 18.23 -11.81
N CYS A 407 -7.44 17.71 -11.38
CA CYS A 407 -7.28 17.18 -10.01
C CYS A 407 -6.95 18.25 -8.98
N GLY A 408 -6.35 19.37 -9.41
CA GLY A 408 -6.00 20.49 -8.52
C GLY A 408 -4.76 20.27 -7.65
N ALA A 409 -3.86 19.35 -8.05
CA ALA A 409 -2.56 19.12 -7.41
C ALA A 409 -1.45 19.03 -8.47
N PRO A 410 -0.23 19.51 -8.17
CA PRO A 410 0.87 19.51 -9.15
C PRO A 410 1.45 18.11 -9.36
N VAL A 411 1.92 17.81 -10.55
CA VAL A 411 2.76 16.65 -10.85
C VAL A 411 4.20 16.98 -10.44
N ALA A 412 4.68 16.30 -9.41
CA ALA A 412 6.04 16.49 -8.88
C ALA A 412 7.04 15.51 -9.51
N ILE A 413 6.59 14.29 -9.84
CA ILE A 413 7.44 13.21 -10.36
C ILE A 413 6.68 12.46 -11.46
N ILE A 414 7.41 12.02 -12.50
CA ILE A 414 6.87 11.18 -13.57
C ILE A 414 7.77 9.95 -13.70
N SER A 415 7.19 8.76 -13.59
CA SER A 415 7.90 7.50 -13.81
C SER A 415 7.59 6.98 -15.21
N THR A 416 8.63 6.84 -16.03
CA THR A 416 8.59 6.47 -17.44
C THR A 416 9.03 5.02 -17.71
N GLY A 417 9.26 4.24 -16.67
CA GLY A 417 9.63 2.83 -16.76
C GLY A 417 9.83 2.19 -15.38
N PRO A 418 10.19 0.89 -15.31
CA PRO A 418 10.29 0.14 -14.06
C PRO A 418 11.55 0.41 -13.24
N ASP A 419 12.66 0.81 -13.87
CA ASP A 419 13.93 1.09 -13.16
C ASP A 419 13.88 2.44 -12.43
N ARG A 420 14.65 2.55 -11.32
CA ARG A 420 14.69 3.78 -10.52
C ARG A 420 15.14 5.00 -11.33
N ASP A 421 16.06 4.82 -12.27
CA ASP A 421 16.62 5.89 -13.09
C ASP A 421 15.69 6.38 -14.20
N GLU A 422 14.60 5.67 -14.47
CA GLU A 422 13.57 6.02 -15.44
C GLU A 422 12.52 6.92 -14.80
N THR A 423 12.98 8.08 -14.29
CA THR A 423 12.18 9.02 -13.50
C THR A 423 12.50 10.46 -13.89
N ILE A 424 11.47 11.26 -14.14
CA ILE A 424 11.56 12.71 -14.37
C ILE A 424 11.17 13.39 -13.04
N LEU A 425 12.04 14.26 -12.55
CA LEU A 425 11.81 15.05 -11.35
C LEU A 425 11.45 16.49 -11.73
N LEU A 426 10.24 16.93 -11.39
CA LEU A 426 9.78 18.32 -11.58
C LEU A 426 9.88 19.13 -10.28
N GLN A 427 9.54 18.50 -9.15
CA GLN A 427 9.64 19.08 -7.81
C GLN A 427 10.11 18.02 -6.83
N HIS A 428 11.15 18.33 -6.06
CA HIS A 428 11.70 17.38 -5.10
C HIS A 428 10.89 17.39 -3.80
N PRO A 429 10.34 16.22 -3.35
CA PRO A 429 9.51 16.14 -2.14
C PRO A 429 10.22 16.53 -0.83
N PHE A 430 11.56 16.43 -0.80
CA PHE A 430 12.40 16.82 0.33
C PHE A 430 13.00 18.25 0.23
N ALA A 431 12.63 19.03 -0.81
CA ALA A 431 13.17 20.39 -1.00
C ALA A 431 12.53 21.41 -0.06
#